data_97612e4ef19b4526600e926d7b5085fd
#
_entry.id   97612e4ef19b4526600e926d7b5085fd
#
_cell.length_a   1.000
_cell.length_b   1.000
_cell.length_c   1.000
_cell.angle_alpha   90.00
_cell.angle_beta   90.00
_cell.angle_gamma   90.00
#
_symmetry.space_group_name_H-M   'P 1'
#
loop_
_entity.id
_entity.type
_entity.pdbx_description
1 polymer ?
#
loop_
_entity_poly.entity_id
_entity_poly.type
_entity_poly.pdbx_seq_one_letter_code
_entity_poly.pdbx_strand_id
1 'polypeptide(L)'
;MLGAPGAGKGTIGKRLAVQLGITHLSSGDVFRALTKDNTKLGEEIKECINNGKLIPDKLAMQIFEDKIVKYNLEKGIILDGYPRTLMQAKHLDKLFKNMELKVDIAMNIDVKEQLIIDRIVNRRICSNSRCGEIYNLKYGKIPKIDGICDKCGENLIQRADDNEETVKDRLKIYDENTRPLLKYYNKRGVLWNVHSGEDTSIDDIVHQTMIHIEDMD
;
A
#
# COMPACT_ATOMS: atom_id res chain seq x y z
N MET A 1 -6.65 -2.26 1.22
CA MET A 1 -6.18 -1.23 2.21
C MET A 1 -6.16 0.13 1.55
N LEU A 2 -6.78 1.12 2.16
CA LEU A 2 -6.85 2.51 1.73
C LEU A 2 -6.03 3.40 2.69
N GLY A 3 -5.80 4.64 2.29
CA GLY A 3 -5.02 5.62 3.05
C GLY A 3 -3.99 6.31 2.18
N ALA A 4 -3.59 7.51 2.59
CA ALA A 4 -2.66 8.35 1.86
C ALA A 4 -1.27 7.69 1.65
N PRO A 5 -0.47 8.12 0.67
CA PRO A 5 0.92 7.69 0.59
C PRO A 5 1.63 7.96 1.93
N GLY A 6 2.47 7.03 2.40
CA GLY A 6 3.13 7.19 3.71
C GLY A 6 2.31 6.80 4.95
N ALA A 7 1.03 6.44 4.81
CA ALA A 7 0.17 6.04 5.94
C ALA A 7 0.56 4.70 6.62
N GLY A 8 1.54 3.97 6.10
CA GLY A 8 1.98 2.71 6.71
C GLY A 8 1.33 1.44 6.14
N LYS A 9 0.47 1.55 5.11
CA LYS A 9 -0.26 0.43 4.49
C LYS A 9 0.59 -0.81 4.26
N GLY A 10 1.73 -0.67 3.59
CA GLY A 10 2.58 -1.81 3.24
C GLY A 10 3.17 -2.53 4.46
N THR A 11 3.52 -1.80 5.52
CA THR A 11 4.06 -2.41 6.74
C THR A 11 2.97 -3.14 7.51
N ILE A 12 1.82 -2.50 7.66
CA ILE A 12 0.65 -3.06 8.35
C ILE A 12 0.12 -4.26 7.55
N GLY A 13 -0.06 -4.11 6.23
CA GLY A 13 -0.56 -5.17 5.36
C GLY A 13 0.31 -6.43 5.35
N LYS A 14 1.65 -6.26 5.34
CA LYS A 14 2.58 -7.41 5.45
C LYS A 14 2.44 -8.15 6.78
N ARG A 15 2.28 -7.42 7.90
CA ARG A 15 2.10 -8.04 9.22
C ARG A 15 0.76 -8.75 9.35
N LEU A 16 -0.32 -8.10 8.91
CA LEU A 16 -1.65 -8.72 8.88
C LEU A 16 -1.66 -9.98 8.02
N ALA A 17 -1.04 -9.94 6.85
CA ALA A 17 -0.97 -11.10 5.96
C ALA A 17 -0.27 -12.30 6.61
N VAL A 18 0.80 -12.05 7.38
CA VAL A 18 1.50 -13.11 8.13
C VAL A 18 0.61 -13.69 9.22
N GLN A 19 -0.09 -12.85 10.00
CA GLN A 19 -0.95 -13.30 11.09
C GLN A 19 -2.19 -14.05 10.60
N LEU A 20 -2.79 -13.59 9.50
CA LEU A 20 -3.96 -14.21 8.88
C LEU A 20 -3.61 -15.42 7.99
N GLY A 21 -2.33 -15.62 7.67
CA GLY A 21 -1.90 -16.67 6.75
C GLY A 21 -2.39 -16.48 5.31
N ILE A 22 -2.55 -15.21 4.86
CA ILE A 22 -3.09 -14.84 3.55
C ILE A 22 -2.08 -14.07 2.70
N THR A 23 -2.37 -13.90 1.42
CA THR A 23 -1.50 -13.20 0.48
C THR A 23 -1.58 -11.67 0.66
N HIS A 24 -0.42 -10.98 0.63
CA HIS A 24 -0.33 -9.52 0.54
C HIS A 24 0.13 -9.13 -0.87
N LEU A 25 -0.71 -8.39 -1.59
CA LEU A 25 -0.42 -7.88 -2.93
C LEU A 25 -0.35 -6.35 -2.92
N SER A 26 0.87 -5.81 -3.00
CA SER A 26 1.11 -4.36 -3.00
C SER A 26 1.23 -3.82 -4.42
N SER A 27 0.41 -2.80 -4.73
CA SER A 27 0.47 -2.10 -6.02
C SER A 27 1.84 -1.44 -6.25
N GLY A 28 2.39 -0.85 -5.22
CA GLY A 28 3.72 -0.24 -5.29
C GLY A 28 4.81 -1.25 -5.63
N ASP A 29 4.75 -2.45 -5.04
CA ASP A 29 5.76 -3.49 -5.29
C ASP A 29 5.58 -4.12 -6.67
N VAL A 30 4.34 -4.36 -7.10
CA VAL A 30 4.02 -4.86 -8.45
C VAL A 30 4.54 -3.89 -9.51
N PHE A 31 4.21 -2.62 -9.42
CA PHE A 31 4.63 -1.64 -10.43
C PHE A 31 6.15 -1.40 -10.41
N ARG A 32 6.77 -1.31 -9.23
CA ARG A 32 8.25 -1.20 -9.15
C ARG A 32 8.98 -2.44 -9.68
N ALA A 33 8.40 -3.62 -9.58
CA ALA A 33 8.98 -4.81 -10.22
C ALA A 33 8.98 -4.67 -11.74
N LEU A 34 7.88 -4.19 -12.32
CA LEU A 34 7.75 -3.98 -13.78
C LEU A 34 8.69 -2.89 -14.32
N THR A 35 9.07 -1.89 -13.51
CA THR A 35 10.05 -0.87 -13.96
C THR A 35 11.48 -1.38 -14.11
N LYS A 36 11.77 -2.60 -13.66
CA LYS A 36 13.08 -3.23 -13.85
C LYS A 36 13.20 -3.91 -15.20
N ASP A 37 12.09 -4.17 -15.85
CA ASP A 37 12.06 -4.76 -17.19
C ASP A 37 12.31 -3.65 -18.22
N ASN A 38 13.26 -3.86 -19.13
CA ASN A 38 13.58 -2.93 -20.23
C ASN A 38 12.52 -3.02 -21.34
N THR A 39 11.25 -2.76 -20.98
CA THR A 39 10.10 -2.78 -21.87
C THR A 39 9.45 -1.40 -21.94
N LYS A 40 8.74 -1.09 -23.03
CA LYS A 40 7.95 0.14 -23.14
C LYS A 40 6.97 0.31 -21.97
N LEU A 41 6.37 -0.78 -21.53
CA LEU A 41 5.49 -0.81 -20.37
C LEU A 41 6.23 -0.43 -19.09
N GLY A 42 7.43 -0.99 -18.88
CA GLY A 42 8.28 -0.66 -17.72
C GLY A 42 8.68 0.81 -17.70
N GLU A 43 8.99 1.39 -18.85
CA GLU A 43 9.33 2.82 -18.99
C GLU A 43 8.12 3.73 -18.68
N GLU A 44 6.94 3.42 -19.23
CA GLU A 44 5.69 4.16 -18.95
C GLU A 44 5.35 4.14 -17.45
N ILE A 45 5.42 2.97 -16.83
CA ILE A 45 5.18 2.83 -15.38
C ILE A 45 6.22 3.63 -14.57
N LYS A 46 7.49 3.58 -14.97
CA LYS A 46 8.59 4.31 -14.32
C LYS A 46 8.37 5.82 -14.37
N GLU A 47 7.94 6.34 -15.51
CA GLU A 47 7.61 7.75 -15.68
C GLU A 47 6.46 8.17 -14.74
N CYS A 48 5.37 7.40 -14.68
CA CYS A 48 4.26 7.65 -13.77
C CYS A 48 4.73 7.69 -12.31
N ILE A 49 5.53 6.70 -11.88
CA ILE A 49 6.01 6.61 -10.49
C ILE A 49 6.90 7.80 -10.14
N ASN A 50 7.87 8.14 -10.99
CA ASN A 50 8.83 9.23 -10.75
C ASN A 50 8.13 10.60 -10.65
N ASN A 51 7.04 10.79 -11.40
CA ASN A 51 6.22 12.00 -11.38
C ASN A 51 5.09 11.95 -10.34
N GLY A 52 5.05 10.94 -9.47
CA GLY A 52 4.00 10.78 -8.45
C GLY A 52 2.60 10.53 -8.98
N LYS A 53 2.45 10.28 -10.29
CA LYS A 53 1.16 10.08 -10.96
C LYS A 53 0.60 8.66 -10.74
N LEU A 54 -0.72 8.51 -10.92
CA LEU A 54 -1.32 7.19 -10.98
C LEU A 54 -1.00 6.51 -12.32
N ILE A 55 -0.84 5.19 -12.27
CA ILE A 55 -0.83 4.37 -13.47
C ILE A 55 -2.23 4.45 -14.11
N PRO A 56 -2.35 4.59 -15.45
CA PRO A 56 -3.64 4.65 -16.12
C PRO A 56 -4.56 3.49 -15.71
N ASP A 57 -5.83 3.80 -15.44
CA ASP A 57 -6.79 2.82 -14.88
C ASP A 57 -6.85 1.51 -15.66
N LYS A 58 -6.94 1.59 -16.99
CA LYS A 58 -7.01 0.41 -17.86
C LYS A 58 -5.80 -0.50 -17.66
N LEU A 59 -4.62 0.08 -17.59
CA LEU A 59 -3.37 -0.64 -17.40
C LEU A 59 -3.28 -1.25 -15.99
N ALA A 60 -3.61 -0.45 -14.97
CA ALA A 60 -3.62 -0.92 -13.59
C ALA A 60 -4.60 -2.09 -13.39
N MET A 61 -5.82 -1.97 -13.93
CA MET A 61 -6.84 -3.03 -13.86
C MET A 61 -6.34 -4.32 -14.50
N GLN A 62 -5.80 -4.26 -15.72
CA GLN A 62 -5.27 -5.44 -16.41
C GLN A 62 -4.15 -6.12 -15.62
N ILE A 63 -3.16 -5.35 -15.15
CA ILE A 63 -2.04 -5.90 -14.38
C ILE A 63 -2.52 -6.56 -13.08
N PHE A 64 -3.50 -5.93 -12.38
CA PHE A 64 -4.01 -6.49 -11.13
C PHE A 64 -4.91 -7.70 -11.35
N GLU A 65 -5.73 -7.72 -12.36
CA GLU A 65 -6.51 -8.90 -12.76
C GLU A 65 -5.60 -10.09 -13.05
N ASP A 66 -4.57 -9.90 -13.91
CA ASP A 66 -3.58 -10.93 -14.25
C ASP A 66 -2.80 -11.45 -13.03
N LYS A 67 -2.63 -10.61 -12.01
CA LYS A 67 -1.97 -11.02 -10.77
C LYS A 67 -2.91 -11.76 -9.83
N ILE A 68 -4.10 -11.21 -9.59
CA ILE A 68 -5.09 -11.74 -8.64
C ILE A 68 -5.50 -13.16 -9.02
N VAL A 69 -5.78 -13.42 -10.29
CA VAL A 69 -6.23 -14.74 -10.76
C VAL A 69 -5.17 -15.85 -10.64
N LYS A 70 -3.90 -15.47 -10.41
CA LYS A 70 -2.79 -16.43 -10.23
C LYS A 70 -2.60 -16.90 -8.79
N TYR A 71 -3.27 -16.23 -7.84
CA TYR A 71 -3.17 -16.61 -6.42
C TYR A 71 -4.29 -17.58 -6.04
N ASN A 72 -3.99 -18.50 -5.15
CA ASN A 72 -5.04 -19.22 -4.42
C ASN A 72 -5.63 -18.26 -3.38
N LEU A 73 -6.91 -17.90 -3.56
CA LEU A 73 -7.62 -16.94 -2.72
C LEU A 73 -8.55 -17.59 -1.70
N GLU A 74 -8.50 -18.91 -1.52
CA GLU A 74 -9.36 -19.62 -0.55
C GLU A 74 -9.26 -19.05 0.87
N LYS A 75 -8.07 -18.59 1.25
CA LYS A 75 -7.83 -17.97 2.57
C LYS A 75 -8.02 -16.45 2.56
N GLY A 76 -8.14 -15.84 1.39
CA GLY A 76 -8.23 -14.41 1.24
C GLY A 76 -6.95 -13.73 0.73
N ILE A 77 -7.05 -12.42 0.52
CA ILE A 77 -5.97 -11.57 0.01
C ILE A 77 -6.06 -10.16 0.59
N ILE A 78 -4.92 -9.56 0.89
CA ILE A 78 -4.81 -8.13 1.19
C ILE A 78 -4.32 -7.41 -0.06
N LEU A 79 -5.14 -6.50 -0.58
CA LEU A 79 -4.77 -5.57 -1.65
C LEU A 79 -4.28 -4.25 -1.03
N ASP A 80 -3.00 -3.93 -1.21
CA ASP A 80 -2.39 -2.70 -0.69
C ASP A 80 -2.18 -1.68 -1.82
N GLY A 81 -2.89 -0.56 -1.72
CA GLY A 81 -2.82 0.53 -2.68
C GLY A 81 -3.46 0.22 -4.04
N TYR A 82 -4.35 -0.75 -4.09
CA TYR A 82 -5.31 -1.01 -5.16
C TYR A 82 -6.64 -1.43 -4.51
N PRO A 83 -7.79 -0.91 -4.97
CA PRO A 83 -7.96 0.12 -6.01
C PRO A 83 -7.55 1.53 -5.54
N ARG A 84 -7.28 2.45 -6.50
CA ARG A 84 -6.99 3.86 -6.27
C ARG A 84 -8.02 4.81 -6.89
N THR A 85 -8.90 4.32 -7.74
CA THR A 85 -9.97 5.08 -8.37
C THR A 85 -11.29 4.34 -8.28
N LEU A 86 -12.42 5.06 -8.44
CA LEU A 86 -13.75 4.45 -8.49
C LEU A 86 -13.90 3.47 -9.65
N MET A 87 -13.23 3.72 -10.77
CA MET A 87 -13.23 2.81 -11.90
C MET A 87 -12.56 1.48 -11.53
N GLN A 88 -11.39 1.54 -10.91
CA GLN A 88 -10.68 0.35 -10.41
C GLN A 88 -11.49 -0.42 -9.36
N ALA A 89 -12.16 0.30 -8.44
CA ALA A 89 -12.99 -0.33 -7.41
C ALA A 89 -14.17 -1.12 -8.01
N LYS A 90 -14.87 -0.52 -8.97
CA LYS A 90 -15.97 -1.19 -9.68
C LYS A 90 -15.49 -2.39 -10.50
N HIS A 91 -14.31 -2.28 -11.11
CA HIS A 91 -13.68 -3.39 -11.83
C HIS A 91 -13.33 -4.53 -10.88
N LEU A 92 -12.71 -4.23 -9.73
CA LEU A 92 -12.38 -5.22 -8.71
C LEU A 92 -13.64 -5.94 -8.20
N ASP A 93 -14.73 -5.22 -7.95
CA ASP A 93 -15.99 -5.82 -7.52
C ASP A 93 -16.55 -6.79 -8.56
N LYS A 94 -16.45 -6.43 -9.85
CA LYS A 94 -16.88 -7.31 -10.94
C LYS A 94 -15.99 -8.56 -11.02
N LEU A 95 -14.69 -8.38 -10.91
CA LEU A 95 -13.72 -9.47 -10.91
C LEU A 95 -13.99 -10.44 -9.75
N PHE A 96 -14.13 -9.92 -8.53
CA PHE A 96 -14.40 -10.72 -7.34
C PHE A 96 -15.74 -11.44 -7.43
N LYS A 97 -16.80 -10.78 -7.94
CA LYS A 97 -18.09 -11.43 -8.17
C LYS A 97 -17.98 -12.61 -9.13
N ASN A 98 -17.18 -12.49 -10.19
CA ASN A 98 -16.95 -13.59 -11.13
C ASN A 98 -16.16 -14.76 -10.51
N MET A 99 -15.42 -14.49 -9.44
CA MET A 99 -14.66 -15.48 -8.67
C MET A 99 -15.39 -15.95 -7.40
N GLU A 100 -16.67 -15.58 -7.24
CA GLU A 100 -17.49 -15.86 -6.05
C GLU A 100 -16.89 -15.28 -4.75
N LEU A 101 -16.15 -14.18 -4.88
CA LEU A 101 -15.53 -13.44 -3.79
C LEU A 101 -16.19 -12.08 -3.59
N LYS A 102 -15.89 -11.44 -2.48
CA LYS A 102 -16.29 -10.07 -2.17
C LYS A 102 -15.16 -9.32 -1.44
N VAL A 103 -15.31 -8.02 -1.33
CA VAL A 103 -14.50 -7.21 -0.41
C VAL A 103 -15.17 -7.25 0.96
N ASP A 104 -14.53 -7.88 1.93
CA ASP A 104 -15.03 -7.99 3.30
C ASP A 104 -14.74 -6.72 4.09
N ILE A 105 -13.51 -6.20 4.00
CA ILE A 105 -13.07 -4.99 4.70
C ILE A 105 -12.33 -4.05 3.75
N ALA A 106 -12.70 -2.79 3.76
CA ALA A 106 -11.92 -1.68 3.18
C ALA A 106 -11.30 -0.88 4.33
N MET A 107 -10.14 -1.30 4.81
CA MET A 107 -9.42 -0.64 5.89
C MET A 107 -8.80 0.67 5.40
N ASN A 108 -9.18 1.79 6.00
CA ASN A 108 -8.58 3.10 5.76
C ASN A 108 -7.68 3.50 6.92
N ILE A 109 -6.41 3.77 6.63
CA ILE A 109 -5.46 4.29 7.62
C ILE A 109 -5.42 5.80 7.49
N ASP A 110 -6.02 6.47 8.48
CA ASP A 110 -6.10 7.93 8.54
C ASP A 110 -4.88 8.50 9.28
N VAL A 111 -4.16 9.41 8.62
CA VAL A 111 -2.92 10.03 9.12
C VAL A 111 -2.92 11.51 8.76
N LYS A 112 -2.51 12.36 9.68
CA LYS A 112 -2.35 13.80 9.44
C LYS A 112 -1.30 14.05 8.33
N GLU A 113 -1.58 14.99 7.44
CA GLU A 113 -0.75 15.30 6.27
C GLU A 113 0.71 15.60 6.64
N GLN A 114 0.93 16.44 7.66
CA GLN A 114 2.29 16.76 8.10
C GLN A 114 3.09 15.52 8.52
N LEU A 115 2.46 14.60 9.22
CA LEU A 115 3.09 13.35 9.64
C LEU A 115 3.39 12.42 8.44
N ILE A 116 2.56 12.47 7.41
CA ILE A 116 2.79 11.74 6.16
C ILE A 116 4.06 12.25 5.47
N ILE A 117 4.20 13.57 5.31
CA ILE A 117 5.37 14.19 4.69
C ILE A 117 6.62 13.79 5.47
N ASP A 118 6.62 13.96 6.78
CA ASP A 118 7.72 13.60 7.66
C ASP A 118 8.08 12.11 7.53
N ARG A 119 7.09 11.22 7.52
CA ARG A 119 7.32 9.77 7.39
C ARG A 119 7.95 9.41 6.05
N ILE A 120 7.54 10.03 4.95
CA ILE A 120 8.05 9.70 3.62
C ILE A 120 9.46 10.23 3.42
N VAL A 121 9.74 11.47 3.79
CA VAL A 121 11.07 12.08 3.63
C VAL A 121 12.13 11.35 4.45
N ASN A 122 11.76 10.86 5.64
CA ASN A 122 12.64 10.10 6.52
C ASN A 122 12.65 8.59 6.24
N ARG A 123 11.88 8.11 5.26
CA ARG A 123 11.86 6.69 4.91
C ARG A 123 13.15 6.23 4.28
N ARG A 124 13.60 5.04 4.69
CA ARG A 124 14.70 4.30 4.06
C ARG A 124 14.23 2.89 3.78
N ILE A 125 14.72 2.32 2.69
CA ILE A 125 14.42 0.94 2.31
C ILE A 125 15.71 0.17 2.08
N CYS A 126 15.69 -1.11 2.38
CA CYS A 126 16.81 -1.98 2.07
C CYS A 126 17.01 -2.07 0.55
N SER A 127 18.24 -1.87 0.07
CA SER A 127 18.61 -1.97 -1.34
C SER A 127 18.41 -3.39 -1.90
N ASN A 128 18.50 -4.40 -1.04
CA ASN A 128 18.22 -5.78 -1.39
C ASN A 128 16.71 -5.99 -1.58
N SER A 129 16.28 -6.14 -2.82
CA SER A 129 14.87 -6.31 -3.19
C SER A 129 14.21 -7.55 -2.58
N ARG A 130 14.97 -8.60 -2.24
CA ARG A 130 14.46 -9.81 -1.56
C ARG A 130 14.20 -9.57 -0.08
N CYS A 131 14.94 -8.66 0.54
CA CYS A 131 14.76 -8.26 1.94
C CYS A 131 13.56 -7.30 2.07
N GLY A 132 13.56 -6.22 1.30
CA GLY A 132 12.49 -5.22 1.24
C GLY A 132 12.12 -4.58 2.58
N GLU A 133 13.03 -4.61 3.57
CA GLU A 133 12.81 -4.04 4.90
C GLU A 133 12.71 -2.52 4.82
N ILE A 134 11.80 -1.94 5.60
CA ILE A 134 11.52 -0.50 5.62
C ILE A 134 11.89 0.07 6.99
N TYR A 135 12.61 1.18 6.96
CA TYR A 135 13.05 1.96 8.13
C TYR A 135 12.56 3.39 8.01
N ASN A 136 12.57 4.08 9.11
CA ASN A 136 12.36 5.51 9.18
C ASN A 136 13.40 6.14 10.11
N LEU A 137 14.01 7.26 9.72
CA LEU A 137 15.06 7.89 10.51
C LEU A 137 14.52 8.67 11.74
N LYS A 138 13.19 8.87 11.81
CA LYS A 138 12.55 9.68 12.85
C LYS A 138 11.48 8.92 13.64
N TYR A 139 10.76 7.99 12.99
CA TYR A 139 9.59 7.32 13.57
C TYR A 139 9.68 5.80 13.46
N GLY A 140 9.24 5.10 14.49
CA GLY A 140 9.07 3.65 14.46
C GLY A 140 10.40 2.89 14.38
N LYS A 141 10.64 2.15 13.29
CA LYS A 141 11.83 1.31 13.14
C LYS A 141 13.02 2.14 12.63
N ILE A 142 13.88 2.57 13.54
CA ILE A 142 15.16 3.23 13.24
C ILE A 142 16.25 2.16 13.06
N PRO A 143 17.14 2.25 12.05
CA PRO A 143 18.23 1.30 11.89
C PRO A 143 19.24 1.41 13.05
N LYS A 144 19.78 0.28 13.50
CA LYS A 144 20.79 0.24 14.58
C LYS A 144 22.12 0.88 14.17
N ILE A 145 22.46 0.73 12.90
CA ILE A 145 23.62 1.34 12.26
C ILE A 145 23.10 2.20 11.11
N ASP A 146 23.49 3.47 11.11
CA ASP A 146 23.05 4.39 10.07
C ASP A 146 23.40 3.86 8.67
N GLY A 147 22.43 3.92 7.76
CA GLY A 147 22.58 3.47 6.39
C GLY A 147 22.64 1.96 6.19
N ILE A 148 22.53 1.12 7.25
CA ILE A 148 22.64 -0.35 7.16
C ILE A 148 21.33 -1.03 7.58
N CYS A 149 20.92 -2.03 6.81
CA CYS A 149 19.75 -2.85 7.09
C CYS A 149 20.04 -3.85 8.23
N ASP A 150 19.31 -3.76 9.37
CA ASP A 150 19.47 -4.67 10.51
C ASP A 150 19.17 -6.13 10.19
N LYS A 151 18.40 -6.38 9.11
CA LYS A 151 17.94 -7.72 8.75
C LYS A 151 18.92 -8.49 7.87
N CYS A 152 19.60 -7.81 6.94
CA CYS A 152 20.46 -8.48 5.96
C CYS A 152 21.82 -7.81 5.75
N GLY A 153 22.11 -6.71 6.44
CA GLY A 153 23.41 -6.01 6.36
C GLY A 153 23.63 -5.16 5.11
N GLU A 154 22.69 -5.14 4.17
CA GLU A 154 22.78 -4.34 2.96
C GLU A 154 22.50 -2.85 3.22
N ASN A 155 22.91 -2.00 2.29
CA ASN A 155 22.71 -0.55 2.39
C ASN A 155 21.21 -0.19 2.40
N LEU A 156 20.88 0.87 3.13
CA LEU A 156 19.59 1.54 3.08
C LEU A 156 19.63 2.67 2.06
N ILE A 157 18.60 2.77 1.24
CA ILE A 157 18.45 3.81 0.23
C ILE A 157 17.14 4.57 0.40
N GLN A 158 17.10 5.80 -0.03
CA GLN A 158 15.87 6.58 -0.19
C GLN A 158 15.30 6.33 -1.59
N ARG A 159 14.00 6.23 -1.71
CA ARG A 159 13.36 6.15 -3.04
C ARG A 159 13.46 7.51 -3.74
N ALA A 160 13.53 7.50 -5.07
CA ALA A 160 13.57 8.73 -5.86
C ALA A 160 12.30 9.61 -5.68
N ASP A 161 11.16 8.97 -5.40
CA ASP A 161 9.86 9.63 -5.18
C ASP A 161 9.59 9.99 -3.70
N ASP A 162 10.59 9.86 -2.79
CA ASP A 162 10.47 10.18 -1.36
C ASP A 162 11.03 11.59 -1.06
N ASN A 163 10.61 12.59 -1.83
CA ASN A 163 10.90 14.01 -1.60
C ASN A 163 9.60 14.78 -1.36
N GLU A 164 9.70 15.93 -0.71
CA GLU A 164 8.54 16.70 -0.25
C GLU A 164 7.62 17.17 -1.38
N GLU A 165 8.18 17.60 -2.51
CA GLU A 165 7.42 18.06 -3.68
C GLU A 165 6.57 16.91 -4.25
N THR A 166 7.20 15.78 -4.56
CA THR A 166 6.50 14.60 -5.07
C THR A 166 5.46 14.08 -4.08
N VAL A 167 5.72 14.19 -2.76
CA VAL A 167 4.76 13.78 -1.74
C VAL A 167 3.52 14.66 -1.75
N LYS A 168 3.67 15.97 -1.87
CA LYS A 168 2.53 16.92 -1.97
C LYS A 168 1.68 16.63 -3.20
N ASP A 169 2.30 16.37 -4.35
CA ASP A 169 1.59 15.99 -5.57
C ASP A 169 0.82 14.67 -5.39
N ARG A 170 1.45 13.68 -4.75
CA ARG A 170 0.80 12.40 -4.45
C ARG A 170 -0.37 12.53 -3.48
N LEU A 171 -0.31 13.46 -2.52
CA LEU A 171 -1.41 13.75 -1.60
C LEU A 171 -2.57 14.40 -2.34
N LYS A 172 -2.31 15.35 -3.22
CA LYS A 172 -3.34 15.95 -4.06
C LYS A 172 -4.04 14.90 -4.94
N ILE A 173 -3.26 14.07 -5.62
CA ILE A 173 -3.79 12.97 -6.45
C ILE A 173 -4.60 11.97 -5.61
N TYR A 174 -4.16 11.66 -4.38
CA TYR A 174 -4.90 10.82 -3.45
C TYR A 174 -6.25 11.44 -3.10
N ASP A 175 -6.30 12.72 -2.79
CA ASP A 175 -7.52 13.42 -2.42
C ASP A 175 -8.54 13.45 -3.56
N GLU A 176 -8.07 13.68 -4.77
CA GLU A 176 -8.91 13.76 -5.97
C GLU A 176 -9.45 12.39 -6.41
N ASN A 177 -8.63 11.33 -6.34
CA ASN A 177 -8.94 10.05 -6.97
C ASN A 177 -9.24 8.93 -5.98
N THR A 178 -8.53 8.87 -4.85
CA THR A 178 -8.59 7.73 -3.92
C THR A 178 -9.49 8.01 -2.72
N ARG A 179 -9.49 9.22 -2.19
CA ARG A 179 -10.38 9.62 -1.08
C ARG A 179 -11.87 9.36 -1.38
N PRO A 180 -12.39 9.55 -2.60
CA PRO A 180 -13.76 9.17 -2.93
C PRO A 180 -14.13 7.71 -2.69
N LEU A 181 -13.14 6.80 -2.66
CA LEU A 181 -13.35 5.39 -2.32
C LEU A 181 -13.85 5.19 -0.90
N LEU A 182 -13.51 6.08 0.04
CA LEU A 182 -14.00 6.00 1.41
C LEU A 182 -15.54 6.06 1.43
N LYS A 183 -16.13 7.00 0.67
CA LYS A 183 -17.58 7.10 0.53
C LYS A 183 -18.17 5.88 -0.18
N TYR A 184 -17.47 5.33 -1.17
CA TYR A 184 -17.88 4.15 -1.91
C TYR A 184 -17.99 2.93 -1.01
N TYR A 185 -16.94 2.62 -0.23
CA TYR A 185 -16.92 1.48 0.68
C TYR A 185 -17.76 1.68 1.94
N ASN A 186 -17.89 2.94 2.42
CA ASN A 186 -18.80 3.26 3.51
C ASN A 186 -20.26 2.96 3.16
N LYS A 187 -20.71 3.31 1.95
CA LYS A 187 -22.06 2.98 1.45
C LYS A 187 -22.32 1.47 1.36
N ARG A 188 -21.28 0.67 1.27
CA ARG A 188 -21.36 -0.79 1.22
C ARG A 188 -21.27 -1.44 2.61
N GLY A 189 -21.07 -0.64 3.65
CA GLY A 189 -20.95 -1.13 5.02
C GLY A 189 -19.66 -1.89 5.32
N VAL A 190 -18.63 -1.77 4.44
CA VAL A 190 -17.36 -2.50 4.59
C VAL A 190 -16.17 -1.59 4.91
N LEU A 191 -16.39 -0.27 5.07
CA LEU A 191 -15.31 0.66 5.43
C LEU A 191 -15.02 0.58 6.93
N TRP A 192 -13.76 0.37 7.26
CA TRP A 192 -13.24 0.49 8.61
C TRP A 192 -12.10 1.52 8.67
N ASN A 193 -12.22 2.49 9.56
CA ASN A 193 -11.24 3.56 9.71
C ASN A 193 -10.36 3.32 10.94
N VAL A 194 -9.04 3.41 10.73
CA VAL A 194 -8.03 3.34 11.79
C VAL A 194 -7.22 4.62 11.78
N HIS A 195 -7.06 5.25 12.93
CA HIS A 195 -6.22 6.42 13.07
C HIS A 195 -4.77 6.01 13.39
N SER A 196 -3.80 6.66 12.73
CA SER A 196 -2.37 6.46 12.98
C SER A 196 -1.68 7.79 13.26
N GLY A 197 -1.51 8.10 14.53
CA GLY A 197 -0.78 9.27 15.05
C GLY A 197 0.72 9.03 15.20
N GLU A 198 1.40 9.97 15.87
CA GLU A 198 2.82 9.86 16.18
C GLU A 198 3.10 8.74 17.18
N ASP A 199 2.24 8.61 18.19
CA ASP A 199 2.36 7.64 19.28
C ASP A 199 1.69 6.28 18.96
N THR A 200 1.07 6.15 17.78
CA THR A 200 0.41 4.90 17.41
C THR A 200 1.42 3.93 16.81
N SER A 201 1.67 2.84 17.49
CA SER A 201 2.56 1.80 16.96
C SER A 201 1.87 0.99 15.85
N ILE A 202 2.67 0.39 14.98
CA ILE A 202 2.16 -0.53 13.95
C ILE A 202 1.52 -1.76 14.61
N ASP A 203 2.07 -2.20 15.74
CA ASP A 203 1.55 -3.35 16.48
C ASP A 203 0.16 -3.09 17.04
N ASP A 204 -0.11 -1.88 17.55
CA ASP A 204 -1.45 -1.48 18.01
C ASP A 204 -2.46 -1.52 16.86
N ILE A 205 -2.10 -0.99 15.69
CA ILE A 205 -2.98 -1.01 14.52
C ILE A 205 -3.26 -2.45 14.07
N VAL A 206 -2.24 -3.28 14.03
CA VAL A 206 -2.39 -4.70 13.66
C VAL A 206 -3.30 -5.41 14.65
N HIS A 207 -3.08 -5.22 15.96
CA HIS A 207 -3.89 -5.83 17.01
C HIS A 207 -5.36 -5.39 16.94
N GLN A 208 -5.63 -4.09 16.82
CA GLN A 208 -6.98 -3.57 16.63
C GLN A 208 -7.67 -4.13 15.38
N THR A 209 -6.88 -4.31 14.30
CA THR A 209 -7.40 -4.89 13.06
C THR A 209 -7.77 -6.36 13.23
N MET A 210 -6.94 -7.13 13.94
CA MET A 210 -7.24 -8.54 14.21
C MET A 210 -8.52 -8.70 15.03
N ILE A 211 -8.69 -7.91 16.09
CA ILE A 211 -9.93 -7.89 16.89
C ILE A 211 -11.13 -7.57 16.00
N HIS A 212 -11.02 -6.52 15.16
CA HIS A 212 -12.11 -6.13 14.27
C HIS A 212 -12.49 -7.24 13.27
N ILE A 213 -11.52 -8.00 12.78
CA ILE A 213 -11.78 -9.14 11.88
C ILE A 213 -12.46 -10.27 12.62
N GLU A 214 -12.01 -10.60 13.84
CA GLU A 214 -12.62 -11.64 14.69
C GLU A 214 -14.07 -11.31 15.06
N ASP A 215 -14.41 -10.03 15.25
CA ASP A 215 -15.78 -9.58 15.54
C ASP A 215 -16.73 -9.64 14.32
N MET A 216 -16.20 -9.90 13.10
CA MET A 216 -16.99 -10.02 11.87
C MET A 216 -17.43 -11.45 11.55
N ASP A 217 -16.80 -12.45 12.15
CA ASP A 217 -17.12 -13.88 12.00
C ASP A 217 -18.29 -14.28 12.93
#